data_4059f1596c5624654b63a88e837c690b
#
_entry.id   4059f1596c5624654b63a88e837c690b
#
_cell.length_a   1.000
_cell.length_b   1.000
_cell.length_c   1.000
_cell.angle_alpha   90.00
_cell.angle_beta   90.00
_cell.angle_gamma   90.00
#
_symmetry.space_group_name_H-M   'P 1'
#
loop_
_entity.id
_entity.type
_entity.pdbx_description
1 polymer ?
#
loop_
_entity_poly.entity_id
_entity_poly.type
_entity_poly.pdbx_seq_one_letter_code
_entity_poly.pdbx_strand_id
1 'polypeptide(L)'
;MSSRNTIQWFFLAVFILITSSSCVTVTGAFQYFLDTMNSKPYDYEDRPVEPMEGPLQDSYEDEEVYETPGQSDFEGYEEEYDEEERPVLSGSEELHDTQHFRIHYTFSGEDAVPSTEFVQEIAETLEHVWQMEIDHFNWAAPPPDGQIGGNALYDVYLIEILWDGTFGYVENSIEPAVDGPAGDNPNTETIEKRAAVSFMALDNDYANIEDMDLEGYDPMDLMRSTAAHEFNHAIQFGYDGEEPADWLWEATATWMQDEVYDDVNDGVEDLYAVFKSPDTCQLAVGGTERVEDDGHWYGEWIFLRYLSERYGHDMIRAMWEQTVTHNGYDAIEAALETAGTSLEETLRGFSVALLTRDFEEGDTFPVVRLEGTARSGETFNPVDGVGQIAADYVEIQADSIVTISLQSDGLEPLVVAIKNGTASLFEAYGSQVTVDASEFESLYVIVMN
;
A
#
# COMPACT_ATOMS: atom_id res chain seq x y z
N MET A 1 -18.07 -3.40 -34.96
CA MET A 1 -16.63 -3.51 -35.29
C MET A 1 -15.93 -2.96 -34.05
N SER A 2 -15.63 -3.86 -33.15
CA SER A 2 -14.98 -3.55 -31.86
C SER A 2 -13.48 -3.56 -32.08
N SER A 3 -12.82 -2.45 -31.89
CA SER A 3 -11.36 -2.39 -31.82
C SER A 3 -10.93 -2.78 -30.40
N ARG A 4 -10.44 -3.99 -30.24
CA ARG A 4 -9.68 -4.38 -29.05
C ARG A 4 -8.37 -3.59 -29.09
N ASN A 5 -8.20 -2.67 -28.16
CA ASN A 5 -6.89 -2.10 -27.86
C ASN A 5 -6.06 -3.19 -27.19
N THR A 6 -5.10 -3.69 -27.92
CA THR A 6 -4.08 -4.59 -27.37
C THR A 6 -3.04 -3.69 -26.72
N ILE A 7 -3.00 -3.65 -25.40
CA ILE A 7 -1.90 -3.04 -24.65
C ILE A 7 -0.67 -3.89 -24.97
N GLN A 8 0.29 -3.32 -25.65
CA GLN A 8 1.58 -3.93 -25.90
C GLN A 8 2.49 -3.62 -24.72
N TRP A 9 2.63 -4.59 -23.82
CA TRP A 9 3.66 -4.58 -22.81
C TRP A 9 5.02 -4.75 -23.48
N PHE A 10 5.89 -3.77 -23.33
CA PHE A 10 7.29 -3.89 -23.73
C PHE A 10 8.09 -4.36 -22.52
N PHE A 11 8.47 -5.62 -22.53
CA PHE A 11 9.47 -6.16 -21.62
C PHE A 11 10.86 -5.93 -22.20
N LEU A 12 11.72 -5.42 -21.38
CA LEU A 12 13.03 -5.04 -21.82
C LEU A 12 14.09 -5.75 -20.96
N ALA A 13 15.14 -6.23 -21.57
CA ALA A 13 16.23 -6.95 -20.93
C ALA A 13 17.33 -5.99 -20.50
N VAL A 14 17.79 -6.07 -19.26
CA VAL A 14 18.91 -5.31 -18.73
C VAL A 14 20.20 -6.11 -18.87
N PHE A 15 21.23 -5.48 -19.40
CA PHE A 15 22.59 -6.02 -19.43
C PHE A 15 23.51 -5.14 -18.58
N ILE A 16 24.00 -5.63 -17.47
CA ILE A 16 25.04 -4.93 -16.69
C ILE A 16 26.39 -5.59 -16.98
N LEU A 17 27.29 -4.86 -17.65
CA LEU A 17 28.63 -5.31 -17.87
C LEU A 17 29.57 -4.57 -16.92
N ILE A 18 30.08 -5.25 -15.91
CA ILE A 18 31.04 -4.67 -14.95
C ILE A 18 32.44 -5.01 -15.40
N THR A 19 33.20 -3.98 -15.81
CA THR A 19 34.60 -4.14 -16.14
C THR A 19 35.47 -3.44 -15.09
N SER A 20 36.27 -4.23 -14.43
CA SER A 20 37.53 -3.77 -13.87
C SER A 20 38.58 -4.04 -14.94
N SER A 21 39.81 -4.18 -14.70
CA SER A 21 40.57 -4.99 -15.67
C SER A 21 39.93 -6.38 -15.90
N SER A 22 38.70 -6.58 -15.49
CA SER A 22 37.79 -7.75 -15.60
C SER A 22 36.32 -7.30 -15.62
N CYS A 23 35.50 -7.87 -16.52
CA CYS A 23 34.10 -7.50 -16.81
C CYS A 23 33.07 -8.35 -16.10
N VAL A 24 31.97 -7.73 -15.63
CA VAL A 24 30.69 -8.41 -15.29
C VAL A 24 29.59 -7.85 -16.22
N THR A 25 28.81 -8.71 -16.86
CA THR A 25 27.69 -8.33 -17.74
C THR A 25 26.40 -8.93 -17.19
N VAL A 26 25.35 -8.15 -17.04
CA VAL A 26 24.02 -8.60 -16.62
C VAL A 26 23.08 -8.59 -17.84
N THR A 27 22.47 -9.72 -18.15
CA THR A 27 21.52 -9.88 -19.28
C THR A 27 20.27 -10.60 -18.83
N GLY A 28 19.09 -10.01 -19.01
CA GLY A 28 17.80 -10.61 -18.68
C GLY A 28 17.11 -11.26 -19.88
N ALA A 29 16.35 -12.33 -19.68
CA ALA A 29 15.79 -13.17 -20.74
C ALA A 29 14.28 -13.10 -20.86
N PHE A 30 13.82 -13.09 -22.09
CA PHE A 30 12.44 -12.98 -22.60
C PHE A 30 11.52 -14.21 -22.32
N GLN A 31 11.99 -15.29 -21.71
CA GLN A 31 11.30 -16.58 -21.67
C GLN A 31 10.24 -16.69 -20.55
N TYR A 32 10.32 -15.88 -19.49
CA TYR A 32 9.45 -15.99 -18.32
C TYR A 32 8.00 -15.49 -18.55
N PHE A 33 7.80 -14.65 -19.54
CA PHE A 33 6.50 -14.04 -19.84
C PHE A 33 5.37 -15.05 -20.16
N LEU A 34 5.71 -16.21 -20.69
CA LEU A 34 4.70 -17.21 -21.08
C LEU A 34 4.29 -18.15 -19.94
N ASP A 35 5.09 -18.26 -18.88
CA ASP A 35 4.83 -19.18 -17.76
C ASP A 35 4.04 -18.51 -16.61
N THR A 36 4.13 -17.20 -16.45
CA THR A 36 3.42 -16.45 -15.39
C THR A 36 1.92 -16.26 -15.68
N MET A 37 1.49 -16.34 -16.92
CA MET A 37 0.06 -16.28 -17.29
C MET A 37 -0.75 -17.53 -16.88
N ASN A 38 -0.11 -18.58 -16.39
CA ASN A 38 -0.75 -19.85 -15.99
C ASN A 38 -0.56 -20.20 -14.51
N SER A 39 0.01 -19.35 -13.67
CA SER A 39 0.13 -19.64 -12.24
C SER A 39 -1.15 -19.22 -11.50
N LYS A 40 -1.66 -20.17 -10.72
CA LYS A 40 -2.83 -19.99 -9.85
C LYS A 40 -2.56 -18.92 -8.78
N PRO A 41 -3.64 -18.27 -8.24
CA PRO A 41 -3.52 -17.34 -7.12
C PRO A 41 -2.81 -17.97 -5.93
N TYR A 42 -2.01 -17.19 -5.25
CA TYR A 42 -1.30 -17.58 -4.04
C TYR A 42 -2.30 -17.94 -2.93
N ASP A 43 -2.20 -19.14 -2.37
CA ASP A 43 -3.01 -19.61 -1.26
C ASP A 43 -2.25 -19.28 0.03
N TYR A 44 -2.84 -18.51 0.93
CA TYR A 44 -2.22 -17.94 2.13
C TYR A 44 -2.06 -18.95 3.30
N GLU A 45 -2.31 -20.23 3.07
CA GLU A 45 -2.36 -21.27 4.10
C GLU A 45 -1.07 -22.11 4.27
N ASP A 46 0.15 -21.58 4.15
CA ASP A 46 1.32 -22.37 4.55
C ASP A 46 2.44 -21.52 5.17
N ARG A 47 2.34 -21.24 6.49
CA ARG A 47 3.53 -20.98 7.30
C ARG A 47 3.90 -22.21 8.12
N PRO A 48 5.16 -22.68 8.04
CA PRO A 48 5.97 -22.67 9.23
C PRO A 48 7.35 -22.06 8.99
N VAL A 49 7.74 -21.18 9.90
CA VAL A 49 9.11 -20.63 10.01
C VAL A 49 9.96 -21.67 10.72
N GLU A 50 10.76 -22.45 9.96
CA GLU A 50 11.93 -23.13 10.51
C GLU A 50 13.13 -22.98 9.55
N PRO A 51 14.36 -22.81 10.06
CA PRO A 51 15.53 -22.55 9.22
C PRO A 51 15.94 -23.81 8.46
N MET A 52 16.08 -23.72 7.15
CA MET A 52 16.55 -24.83 6.31
C MET A 52 18.07 -24.96 6.36
N GLU A 53 18.55 -26.01 7.00
CA GLU A 53 19.85 -26.62 6.71
C GLU A 53 19.65 -27.95 5.97
N GLY A 54 20.16 -28.07 4.73
CA GLY A 54 20.32 -29.35 4.06
C GLY A 54 20.13 -29.31 2.54
N PRO A 55 20.88 -30.11 1.76
CA PRO A 55 20.94 -29.99 0.31
C PRO A 55 19.74 -30.60 -0.41
N LEU A 56 19.34 -29.97 -1.50
CA LEU A 56 18.29 -30.39 -2.43
C LEU A 56 18.62 -31.73 -3.08
N GLN A 57 17.68 -32.65 -3.05
CA GLN A 57 17.73 -33.90 -3.80
C GLN A 57 16.52 -33.99 -4.73
N ASP A 58 16.79 -34.06 -6.03
CA ASP A 58 15.82 -34.25 -7.11
C ASP A 58 14.99 -35.53 -6.95
N SER A 59 13.67 -35.44 -7.15
CA SER A 59 12.87 -36.57 -7.64
C SER A 59 11.63 -36.08 -8.40
N TYR A 60 11.68 -36.22 -9.72
CA TYR A 60 10.50 -36.24 -10.58
C TYR A 60 9.81 -37.57 -10.44
N GLU A 61 8.47 -37.61 -10.38
CA GLU A 61 7.64 -38.61 -11.10
C GLU A 61 6.13 -38.34 -10.93
N ASP A 62 5.47 -38.37 -12.08
CA ASP A 62 4.11 -38.78 -12.41
C ASP A 62 2.96 -37.76 -12.40
N GLU A 63 2.61 -37.41 -13.66
CA GLU A 63 1.37 -36.76 -14.11
C GLU A 63 0.14 -37.63 -13.79
N GLU A 64 -0.85 -37.13 -13.07
CA GLU A 64 -2.24 -37.56 -13.18
C GLU A 64 -3.11 -36.50 -13.85
N VAL A 65 -3.67 -36.90 -15.01
CA VAL A 65 -4.62 -36.12 -15.79
C VAL A 65 -5.96 -36.08 -15.05
N TYR A 66 -6.38 -34.91 -14.59
CA TYR A 66 -7.75 -34.68 -14.12
C TYR A 66 -8.59 -34.04 -15.23
N GLU A 67 -9.64 -34.77 -15.62
CA GLU A 67 -10.68 -34.28 -16.52
C GLU A 67 -11.44 -33.10 -15.88
N THR A 68 -11.61 -32.04 -16.65
CA THR A 68 -12.43 -30.87 -16.31
C THR A 68 -13.90 -31.28 -16.14
N PRO A 69 -14.56 -31.03 -14.99
CA PRO A 69 -16.02 -31.11 -14.94
C PRO A 69 -16.63 -29.92 -15.66
N GLY A 70 -17.67 -30.24 -16.45
CA GLY A 70 -18.36 -29.29 -17.28
C GLY A 70 -18.98 -28.11 -16.53
N GLN A 71 -19.04 -27.03 -17.27
CA GLN A 71 -19.81 -25.82 -16.98
C GLN A 71 -21.24 -26.20 -16.55
N SER A 72 -21.54 -26.09 -15.29
CA SER A 72 -22.91 -26.12 -14.76
C SER A 72 -23.17 -24.81 -14.01
N ASP A 73 -24.01 -23.99 -14.62
CA ASP A 73 -24.97 -23.09 -14.01
C ASP A 73 -24.65 -22.62 -12.58
N PHE A 74 -23.68 -21.73 -12.40
CA PHE A 74 -23.75 -20.74 -11.37
C PHE A 74 -24.72 -19.66 -11.86
N GLU A 75 -26.00 -19.81 -11.57
CA GLU A 75 -26.86 -18.65 -11.41
C GLU A 75 -26.21 -17.83 -10.29
N GLY A 76 -25.58 -16.71 -10.68
CA GLY A 76 -25.14 -15.72 -9.74
C GLY A 76 -26.33 -15.33 -8.88
N TYR A 77 -26.22 -15.57 -7.59
CA TYR A 77 -26.89 -14.72 -6.64
C TYR A 77 -26.15 -13.37 -6.78
N GLU A 78 -26.69 -12.50 -7.65
CA GLU A 78 -26.58 -11.07 -7.43
C GLU A 78 -27.36 -10.86 -6.12
N GLU A 79 -26.69 -10.92 -4.98
CA GLU A 79 -27.17 -10.25 -3.81
C GLU A 79 -27.20 -8.78 -4.24
N GLU A 80 -28.40 -8.26 -4.51
CA GLU A 80 -28.68 -6.84 -4.47
C GLU A 80 -28.29 -6.42 -3.04
N TYR A 81 -27.02 -6.02 -2.83
CA TYR A 81 -26.66 -5.22 -1.68
C TYR A 81 -27.49 -3.94 -1.83
N ASP A 82 -28.43 -3.77 -0.94
CA ASP A 82 -29.18 -2.52 -0.79
C ASP A 82 -28.16 -1.54 -0.18
N GLU A 83 -27.39 -0.86 -1.03
CA GLU A 83 -26.20 -0.04 -0.73
C GLU A 83 -26.49 1.19 0.16
N GLU A 84 -27.64 1.26 0.84
CA GLU A 84 -28.12 2.48 1.52
C GLU A 84 -28.54 2.27 2.98
N GLU A 85 -28.44 1.07 3.55
CA GLU A 85 -28.93 0.85 4.91
C GLU A 85 -27.80 0.91 5.94
N ARG A 86 -27.89 1.91 6.84
CA ARG A 86 -27.07 1.97 8.06
C ARG A 86 -27.21 0.69 8.87
N PRO A 87 -26.19 0.21 9.59
CA PRO A 87 -26.25 -1.01 10.40
C PRO A 87 -27.42 -0.99 11.37
N VAL A 88 -28.14 -2.12 11.46
CA VAL A 88 -29.21 -2.33 12.43
C VAL A 88 -28.69 -3.21 13.55
N LEU A 89 -28.48 -2.63 14.72
CA LEU A 89 -27.95 -3.35 15.88
C LEU A 89 -28.85 -4.51 16.31
N SER A 90 -28.25 -5.63 16.68
CA SER A 90 -28.94 -6.85 17.11
C SER A 90 -29.72 -6.70 18.43
N GLY A 91 -29.48 -5.63 19.19
CA GLY A 91 -30.16 -5.32 20.45
C GLY A 91 -30.84 -3.96 20.43
N SER A 92 -31.23 -3.48 21.63
CA SER A 92 -31.77 -2.13 21.75
C SER A 92 -30.67 -1.11 21.62
N GLU A 93 -30.79 -0.26 20.62
CA GLU A 93 -29.81 0.81 20.36
C GLU A 93 -29.73 1.80 21.52
N GLU A 94 -28.52 2.15 21.90
CA GLU A 94 -28.15 3.26 22.75
C GLU A 94 -27.19 4.19 22.00
N LEU A 95 -27.14 5.46 22.41
CA LEU A 95 -26.39 6.50 21.72
C LEU A 95 -25.42 7.18 22.68
N HIS A 96 -24.20 7.47 22.19
CA HIS A 96 -23.23 8.30 22.88
C HIS A 96 -22.74 9.41 21.93
N ASP A 97 -23.17 10.65 22.19
CA ASP A 97 -22.72 11.80 21.38
C ASP A 97 -21.46 12.42 21.99
N THR A 98 -20.45 12.65 21.15
CA THR A 98 -19.26 13.44 21.46
C THR A 98 -19.34 14.84 20.82
N GLN A 99 -18.24 15.52 20.64
CA GLN A 99 -18.24 16.81 19.92
C GLN A 99 -18.45 16.61 18.42
N HIS A 100 -17.88 15.54 17.82
CA HIS A 100 -17.88 15.34 16.38
C HIS A 100 -18.56 14.04 15.96
N PHE A 101 -18.71 13.07 16.85
CA PHE A 101 -19.21 11.73 16.53
C PHE A 101 -20.48 11.38 17.30
N ARG A 102 -21.34 10.56 16.66
CA ARG A 102 -22.42 9.82 17.31
C ARG A 102 -22.09 8.35 17.25
N ILE A 103 -21.96 7.72 18.42
CA ILE A 103 -21.66 6.30 18.56
C ILE A 103 -22.95 5.55 18.82
N HIS A 104 -23.30 4.63 17.92
CA HIS A 104 -24.43 3.72 18.00
C HIS A 104 -23.96 2.39 18.56
N TYR A 105 -24.56 1.92 19.64
CA TYR A 105 -24.15 0.68 20.30
C TYR A 105 -25.30 0.00 21.03
N THR A 106 -25.10 -1.23 21.50
CA THR A 106 -26.06 -1.98 22.30
C THR A 106 -25.37 -2.77 23.41
N PHE A 107 -26.12 -3.10 24.48
CA PHE A 107 -25.66 -4.01 25.54
C PHE A 107 -26.26 -5.42 25.41
N SER A 108 -26.90 -5.77 24.30
CA SER A 108 -27.52 -7.06 24.12
C SER A 108 -27.54 -7.51 22.66
N GLY A 109 -27.50 -8.82 22.45
CA GLY A 109 -27.39 -9.39 21.10
C GLY A 109 -25.97 -9.71 20.72
N GLU A 110 -25.72 -9.90 19.44
CA GLU A 110 -24.40 -10.19 18.89
C GLU A 110 -23.50 -8.95 18.94
N ASP A 111 -24.05 -7.75 18.73
CA ASP A 111 -23.33 -6.48 18.75
C ASP A 111 -23.14 -5.89 20.17
N ALA A 112 -23.26 -6.71 21.20
CA ALA A 112 -23.22 -6.21 22.57
C ALA A 112 -21.82 -5.74 22.97
N VAL A 113 -21.66 -4.43 23.26
CA VAL A 113 -20.41 -3.90 23.80
C VAL A 113 -20.15 -4.38 25.23
N PRO A 114 -18.86 -4.53 25.65
CA PRO A 114 -18.51 -5.06 26.98
C PRO A 114 -18.97 -4.18 28.12
N SER A 115 -18.88 -2.87 28.00
CA SER A 115 -19.20 -1.93 29.07
C SER A 115 -19.32 -0.49 28.57
N THR A 116 -19.86 0.38 29.44
CA THR A 116 -19.90 1.83 29.18
C THR A 116 -18.49 2.43 29.12
N GLU A 117 -17.55 1.87 29.87
CA GLU A 117 -16.15 2.32 29.88
C GLU A 117 -15.48 2.06 28.52
N PHE A 118 -15.79 0.94 27.87
CA PHE A 118 -15.33 0.64 26.52
C PHE A 118 -15.87 1.67 25.50
N VAL A 119 -17.17 1.97 25.54
CA VAL A 119 -17.76 3.02 24.67
C VAL A 119 -17.09 4.39 24.92
N GLN A 120 -16.79 4.70 26.18
CA GLN A 120 -16.09 5.94 26.50
C GLN A 120 -14.66 5.97 25.92
N GLU A 121 -13.95 4.84 25.92
CA GLU A 121 -12.61 4.74 25.36
C GLU A 121 -12.63 4.90 23.83
N ILE A 122 -13.59 4.29 23.14
CA ILE A 122 -13.84 4.54 21.72
C ILE A 122 -14.13 6.03 21.45
N ALA A 123 -14.99 6.65 22.26
CA ALA A 123 -15.33 8.06 22.14
C ALA A 123 -14.10 8.98 22.27
N GLU A 124 -13.22 8.68 23.24
CA GLU A 124 -11.97 9.42 23.44
C GLU A 124 -10.99 9.19 22.29
N THR A 125 -10.91 7.97 21.78
CA THR A 125 -10.09 7.61 20.60
C THR A 125 -10.55 8.38 19.37
N LEU A 126 -11.83 8.36 19.03
CA LEU A 126 -12.39 9.05 17.88
C LEU A 126 -12.16 10.57 17.93
N GLU A 127 -12.35 11.18 19.10
CA GLU A 127 -12.06 12.62 19.27
C GLU A 127 -10.56 12.93 19.14
N HIS A 128 -9.67 12.01 19.54
CA HIS A 128 -8.25 12.14 19.30
C HIS A 128 -7.90 12.02 17.82
N VAL A 129 -8.48 11.05 17.12
CA VAL A 129 -8.34 10.87 15.67
C VAL A 129 -8.77 12.13 14.93
N TRP A 130 -9.95 12.68 15.26
CA TRP A 130 -10.39 13.97 14.70
C TRP A 130 -9.39 15.08 14.95
N GLN A 131 -8.91 15.21 16.18
CA GLN A 131 -7.92 16.24 16.53
C GLN A 131 -6.64 16.11 15.71
N MET A 132 -6.19 14.88 15.45
CA MET A 132 -4.97 14.65 14.68
C MET A 132 -5.22 14.89 13.18
N GLU A 133 -6.19 14.23 12.59
CA GLU A 133 -6.39 14.27 11.14
C GLU A 133 -6.94 15.62 10.66
N ILE A 134 -7.95 16.16 11.34
CA ILE A 134 -8.58 17.43 10.91
C ILE A 134 -7.83 18.65 11.46
N ASP A 135 -7.60 18.70 12.79
CA ASP A 135 -7.08 19.93 13.40
C ASP A 135 -5.55 20.05 13.27
N HIS A 136 -4.82 18.93 13.32
CA HIS A 136 -3.36 18.93 13.28
C HIS A 136 -2.82 18.80 11.86
N PHE A 137 -3.23 17.76 11.12
CA PHE A 137 -2.81 17.52 9.73
C PHE A 137 -3.62 18.35 8.72
N ASN A 138 -4.68 19.02 9.18
CA ASN A 138 -5.46 19.98 8.39
C ASN A 138 -6.13 19.37 7.16
N TRP A 139 -6.58 18.11 7.27
CA TRP A 139 -7.45 17.51 6.28
C TRP A 139 -8.86 18.12 6.38
N ALA A 140 -9.62 18.08 5.30
CA ALA A 140 -11.02 18.51 5.34
C ALA A 140 -11.87 17.44 6.04
N ALA A 141 -12.78 17.89 6.90
CA ALA A 141 -13.72 16.97 7.52
C ALA A 141 -14.61 16.26 6.47
N PRO A 142 -15.07 15.04 6.73
CA PRO A 142 -16.04 14.36 5.86
C PRO A 142 -17.28 15.22 5.59
N PRO A 143 -17.95 15.05 4.42
CA PRO A 143 -19.20 15.75 4.14
C PRO A 143 -20.27 15.42 5.20
N PRO A 144 -21.06 16.39 5.66
CA PRO A 144 -22.13 16.14 6.59
C PRO A 144 -23.27 15.37 5.90
N ASP A 145 -23.80 14.36 6.55
CA ASP A 145 -24.94 13.57 6.06
C ASP A 145 -26.33 14.15 6.42
N GLY A 146 -26.34 15.33 7.02
CA GLY A 146 -27.55 16.08 7.39
C GLY A 146 -28.16 15.61 8.70
N GLN A 147 -29.03 14.63 8.67
CA GLN A 147 -29.74 14.09 9.85
C GLN A 147 -29.86 12.57 9.79
N ILE A 148 -29.15 11.93 8.90
CA ILE A 148 -29.07 10.47 8.86
C ILE A 148 -28.41 10.03 10.17
N GLY A 149 -28.77 8.92 10.75
CA GLY A 149 -28.32 8.55 12.11
C GLY A 149 -28.92 9.38 13.26
N GLY A 150 -29.70 10.45 12.95
CA GLY A 150 -30.54 11.22 13.90
C GLY A 150 -30.01 12.60 14.30
N ASN A 151 -28.80 12.99 13.89
CA ASN A 151 -28.26 14.34 14.01
C ASN A 151 -27.19 14.59 12.92
N ALA A 152 -26.39 15.65 13.03
CA ALA A 152 -25.35 16.01 12.06
C ALA A 152 -23.93 15.63 12.52
N LEU A 153 -23.78 14.82 13.53
CA LEU A 153 -22.49 14.25 13.93
C LEU A 153 -22.15 13.10 13.00
N TYR A 154 -20.86 12.78 12.88
CA TYR A 154 -20.42 11.63 12.10
C TYR A 154 -20.80 10.33 12.83
N ASP A 155 -21.51 9.42 12.12
CA ASP A 155 -22.04 8.20 12.71
C ASP A 155 -20.98 7.08 12.77
N VAL A 156 -20.88 6.46 13.94
CA VAL A 156 -20.02 5.29 14.17
C VAL A 156 -20.86 4.19 14.81
N TYR A 157 -20.85 3.00 14.22
CA TYR A 157 -21.60 1.83 14.68
C TYR A 157 -20.67 0.82 15.31
N LEU A 158 -20.97 0.36 16.52
CA LEU A 158 -20.24 -0.74 17.16
C LEU A 158 -21.00 -2.03 16.92
N ILE A 159 -20.47 -2.90 16.05
CA ILE A 159 -21.09 -4.13 15.60
C ILE A 159 -20.08 -5.28 15.58
N GLU A 160 -20.56 -6.51 15.68
CA GLU A 160 -19.74 -7.72 15.63
C GLU A 160 -19.32 -8.00 14.18
N ILE A 161 -18.07 -7.72 13.84
CA ILE A 161 -17.50 -7.89 12.49
C ILE A 161 -16.19 -8.68 12.47
N LEU A 162 -15.59 -8.93 13.63
CA LEU A 162 -14.29 -9.60 13.70
C LEU A 162 -14.30 -11.05 13.20
N TRP A 163 -15.49 -11.66 13.12
CA TRP A 163 -15.66 -13.04 12.67
C TRP A 163 -15.21 -13.30 11.22
N ASP A 164 -15.15 -12.29 10.37
CA ASP A 164 -14.65 -12.37 8.98
C ASP A 164 -13.24 -11.79 8.78
N GLY A 165 -12.62 -11.35 9.87
CA GLY A 165 -11.28 -10.78 9.83
C GLY A 165 -11.24 -9.26 9.69
N THR A 166 -12.38 -8.60 9.79
CA THR A 166 -12.52 -7.16 9.66
C THR A 166 -12.53 -6.49 11.02
N PHE A 167 -11.71 -5.46 11.21
CA PHE A 167 -11.64 -4.68 12.47
C PHE A 167 -12.54 -3.45 12.44
N GLY A 168 -12.73 -2.89 11.26
CA GLY A 168 -13.55 -1.74 10.96
C GLY A 168 -13.83 -1.65 9.47
N TYR A 169 -14.74 -0.79 9.08
CA TYR A 169 -14.93 -0.36 7.70
C TYR A 169 -15.66 0.97 7.64
N VAL A 170 -15.48 1.67 6.52
CA VAL A 170 -16.27 2.85 6.18
C VAL A 170 -17.05 2.56 4.91
N GLU A 171 -18.35 2.78 4.97
CA GLU A 171 -19.22 2.63 3.82
C GLU A 171 -19.78 4.00 3.40
N ASN A 172 -19.72 4.27 2.10
CA ASN A 172 -20.31 5.47 1.57
C ASN A 172 -21.78 5.30 1.29
N SER A 173 -22.54 6.37 1.49
CA SER A 173 -23.92 6.48 1.01
C SER A 173 -23.94 7.35 -0.24
N ILE A 174 -24.64 6.90 -1.26
CA ILE A 174 -24.82 7.64 -2.53
C ILE A 174 -25.69 8.89 -2.34
N GLU A 175 -26.23 9.12 -1.16
CA GLU A 175 -27.00 10.34 -0.84
C GLU A 175 -26.09 11.58 -0.99
N PRO A 176 -26.50 12.58 -1.75
CA PRO A 176 -25.68 13.80 -1.92
C PRO A 176 -25.58 14.54 -0.59
N ALA A 177 -24.44 15.16 -0.36
CA ALA A 177 -24.24 16.09 0.76
C ALA A 177 -25.40 17.10 0.83
N VAL A 178 -25.99 17.24 2.01
CA VAL A 178 -27.34 17.83 2.18
C VAL A 178 -27.42 19.33 1.86
N ASP A 179 -26.32 20.07 1.83
CA ASP A 179 -26.28 21.53 1.69
C ASP A 179 -25.32 22.03 0.60
N GLY A 180 -25.22 21.35 -0.54
CA GLY A 180 -24.35 21.76 -1.64
C GLY A 180 -24.74 21.14 -2.98
N PRO A 181 -23.95 21.37 -4.05
CA PRO A 181 -24.07 20.57 -5.25
C PRO A 181 -23.85 19.09 -4.91
N ALA A 182 -24.60 18.19 -5.52
CA ALA A 182 -24.42 16.77 -5.34
C ALA A 182 -22.95 16.37 -5.61
N GLY A 183 -22.33 15.66 -4.67
CA GLY A 183 -20.93 15.25 -4.75
C GLY A 183 -19.91 16.32 -4.37
N ASP A 184 -20.33 17.40 -3.72
CA ASP A 184 -19.46 18.45 -3.19
C ASP A 184 -19.27 18.30 -1.68
N ASN A 185 -18.07 18.49 -1.19
CA ASN A 185 -17.77 18.55 0.24
C ASN A 185 -17.73 20.02 0.70
N PRO A 186 -18.69 20.50 1.49
CA PRO A 186 -18.72 21.89 1.91
C PRO A 186 -17.55 22.28 2.85
N ASN A 187 -16.75 21.32 3.28
CA ASN A 187 -15.59 21.54 4.17
C ASN A 187 -14.28 21.80 3.40
N THR A 188 -14.29 21.71 2.06
CA THR A 188 -13.16 22.06 1.20
C THR A 188 -13.35 23.42 0.51
N GLU A 189 -12.28 23.98 -0.06
CA GLU A 189 -12.37 25.17 -0.94
C GLU A 189 -12.63 24.78 -2.42
N THR A 190 -12.42 23.53 -2.77
CA THR A 190 -12.62 22.95 -4.10
C THR A 190 -14.09 22.53 -4.25
N ILE A 191 -14.58 22.49 -5.47
CA ILE A 191 -15.90 21.91 -5.75
C ILE A 191 -15.67 20.50 -6.27
N GLU A 192 -15.92 19.54 -5.41
CA GLU A 192 -15.89 18.12 -5.73
C GLU A 192 -17.12 17.75 -6.59
N LYS A 193 -17.05 16.57 -7.19
CA LYS A 193 -18.15 16.03 -8.00
C LYS A 193 -18.56 14.63 -7.57
N ARG A 194 -17.70 14.00 -6.79
CA ARG A 194 -17.80 12.61 -6.37
C ARG A 194 -17.55 12.43 -4.87
N ALA A 195 -17.55 13.52 -4.12
CA ALA A 195 -17.54 13.43 -2.68
C ALA A 195 -18.81 12.74 -2.20
N ALA A 196 -18.67 11.81 -1.25
CA ALA A 196 -19.76 11.03 -0.70
C ALA A 196 -19.84 11.18 0.81
N VAL A 197 -21.04 11.15 1.36
CA VAL A 197 -21.27 10.97 2.79
C VAL A 197 -20.98 9.51 3.15
N SER A 198 -20.57 9.27 4.40
CA SER A 198 -20.23 7.93 4.85
C SER A 198 -20.60 7.72 6.31
N PHE A 199 -20.48 6.50 6.77
CA PHE A 199 -20.50 6.13 8.19
C PHE A 199 -19.38 5.12 8.43
N MET A 200 -18.96 4.99 9.69
CA MET A 200 -17.96 4.03 10.12
C MET A 200 -18.61 2.91 10.92
N ALA A 201 -18.13 1.70 10.74
CA ALA A 201 -18.37 0.59 11.66
C ALA A 201 -17.04 0.16 12.28
N LEU A 202 -17.06 -0.12 13.58
CA LEU A 202 -15.94 -0.69 14.32
C LEU A 202 -16.42 -1.95 15.04
N ASP A 203 -15.51 -2.89 15.27
CA ASP A 203 -15.81 -4.07 16.05
C ASP A 203 -16.29 -3.70 17.46
N ASN A 204 -17.31 -4.43 17.94
CA ASN A 204 -17.99 -4.10 19.18
C ASN A 204 -17.22 -4.40 20.46
N ASP A 205 -16.17 -5.23 20.42
CA ASP A 205 -15.41 -5.59 21.62
C ASP A 205 -13.94 -5.95 21.40
N TYR A 206 -13.48 -6.07 20.14
CA TYR A 206 -12.15 -6.51 19.75
C TYR A 206 -11.71 -7.80 20.45
N ALA A 207 -12.68 -8.66 20.79
CA ALA A 207 -12.42 -9.94 21.42
C ALA A 207 -11.97 -10.99 20.38
N ASN A 208 -11.22 -11.96 20.84
CA ASN A 208 -10.77 -13.13 20.04
C ASN A 208 -9.77 -12.80 18.90
N ILE A 209 -9.07 -11.69 18.95
CA ILE A 209 -7.98 -11.37 18.01
C ILE A 209 -6.86 -12.43 18.04
N GLU A 210 -6.74 -13.23 19.12
CA GLU A 210 -5.79 -14.33 19.20
C GLU A 210 -6.03 -15.43 18.15
N ASP A 211 -7.27 -15.56 17.65
CA ASP A 211 -7.63 -16.50 16.60
C ASP A 211 -7.19 -16.04 15.19
N MET A 212 -6.66 -14.82 15.07
CA MET A 212 -6.26 -14.18 13.82
C MET A 212 -4.73 -14.10 13.62
N ASP A 213 -3.93 -14.92 14.34
CA ASP A 213 -2.46 -14.86 14.34
C ASP A 213 -1.86 -13.50 14.76
N LEU A 214 -2.63 -12.67 15.47
CA LEU A 214 -2.23 -11.36 16.01
C LEU A 214 -1.75 -11.47 17.46
N GLU A 215 -1.09 -12.58 17.82
CA GLU A 215 -0.51 -12.77 19.14
C GLU A 215 0.53 -11.70 19.44
N GLY A 216 0.25 -10.85 20.40
CA GLY A 216 1.18 -9.83 20.86
C GLY A 216 0.69 -8.39 20.75
N TYR A 217 -0.36 -8.15 19.99
CA TYR A 217 -1.03 -6.86 19.96
C TYR A 217 -2.03 -6.71 21.11
N ASP A 218 -2.14 -5.50 21.64
CA ASP A 218 -3.19 -5.15 22.59
C ASP A 218 -4.48 -4.85 21.81
N PRO A 219 -5.63 -5.45 22.15
CA PRO A 219 -6.90 -5.17 21.46
C PRO A 219 -7.26 -3.69 21.36
N MET A 220 -6.90 -2.92 22.38
CA MET A 220 -7.17 -1.48 22.40
C MET A 220 -6.21 -0.68 21.52
N ASP A 221 -4.99 -1.15 21.31
CA ASP A 221 -4.07 -0.54 20.35
C ASP A 221 -4.55 -0.80 18.93
N LEU A 222 -5.01 -2.02 18.60
CA LEU A 222 -5.63 -2.31 17.30
C LEU A 222 -6.90 -1.48 17.07
N MET A 223 -7.77 -1.34 18.08
CA MET A 223 -8.94 -0.46 17.99
C MET A 223 -8.54 0.98 17.67
N ARG A 224 -7.47 1.49 18.26
CA ARG A 224 -7.00 2.87 18.03
C ARG A 224 -6.47 3.06 16.62
N SER A 225 -5.61 2.15 16.15
CA SER A 225 -5.09 2.20 14.79
C SER A 225 -6.20 2.05 13.76
N THR A 226 -7.11 1.08 13.96
CA THR A 226 -8.30 0.90 13.10
C THR A 226 -9.16 2.16 13.06
N ALA A 227 -9.43 2.80 14.20
CA ALA A 227 -10.25 4.01 14.22
C ALA A 227 -9.62 5.16 13.40
N ALA A 228 -8.29 5.28 13.41
CA ALA A 228 -7.58 6.26 12.59
C ALA A 228 -7.61 5.87 11.10
N HIS A 229 -7.38 4.60 10.79
CA HIS A 229 -7.46 4.08 9.44
C HIS A 229 -8.83 4.35 8.81
N GLU A 230 -9.88 3.92 9.47
CA GLU A 230 -11.26 4.05 8.98
C GLU A 230 -11.70 5.51 8.89
N PHE A 231 -11.32 6.35 9.86
CA PHE A 231 -11.69 7.76 9.76
C PHE A 231 -10.98 8.45 8.59
N ASN A 232 -9.78 8.01 8.23
CA ASN A 232 -9.13 8.50 7.03
C ASN A 232 -9.90 8.12 5.76
N HIS A 233 -10.47 6.91 5.68
CA HIS A 233 -11.38 6.57 4.57
C HIS A 233 -12.60 7.50 4.49
N ALA A 234 -13.19 7.86 5.63
CA ALA A 234 -14.28 8.83 5.65
C ALA A 234 -13.87 10.20 5.07
N ILE A 235 -12.64 10.62 5.35
CA ILE A 235 -12.05 11.85 4.80
C ILE A 235 -11.82 11.71 3.29
N GLN A 236 -11.28 10.60 2.84
CA GLN A 236 -11.00 10.31 1.44
C GLN A 236 -12.29 10.37 0.59
N PHE A 237 -13.39 9.80 1.09
CA PHE A 237 -14.72 9.96 0.47
C PHE A 237 -15.13 11.43 0.30
N GLY A 238 -14.62 12.30 1.14
CA GLY A 238 -14.85 13.73 1.06
C GLY A 238 -14.13 14.45 -0.10
N TYR A 239 -13.16 13.79 -0.75
CA TYR A 239 -12.48 14.30 -1.95
C TYR A 239 -12.99 13.61 -3.22
N ASP A 240 -12.90 12.30 -3.30
CA ASP A 240 -13.35 11.52 -4.45
C ASP A 240 -13.75 10.09 -4.07
N GLY A 241 -15.04 9.85 -3.85
CA GLY A 241 -15.59 8.53 -3.53
C GLY A 241 -15.53 7.51 -4.67
N GLU A 242 -15.06 7.90 -5.84
CA GLU A 242 -14.91 7.03 -7.02
C GLU A 242 -13.44 6.91 -7.48
N GLU A 243 -12.46 7.30 -6.65
CA GLU A 243 -11.05 7.13 -6.99
C GLU A 243 -10.74 5.65 -7.26
N PRO A 244 -10.30 5.29 -8.48
CA PRO A 244 -10.16 3.88 -8.87
C PRO A 244 -8.86 3.21 -8.43
N ALA A 245 -7.93 3.94 -7.82
CA ALA A 245 -6.68 3.39 -7.33
C ALA A 245 -6.86 2.84 -5.90
N ASP A 246 -7.39 1.62 -5.77
CA ASP A 246 -7.69 0.99 -4.47
C ASP A 246 -6.51 1.01 -3.50
N TRP A 247 -5.28 0.78 -4.01
CA TRP A 247 -4.06 0.86 -3.19
C TRP A 247 -3.83 2.24 -2.57
N LEU A 248 -4.24 3.32 -3.24
CA LEU A 248 -4.06 4.68 -2.71
C LEU A 248 -4.94 4.92 -1.49
N TRP A 249 -6.14 4.30 -1.46
CA TRP A 249 -7.02 4.31 -0.30
C TRP A 249 -6.34 3.66 0.90
N GLU A 250 -5.95 2.40 0.74
CA GLU A 250 -5.39 1.59 1.83
C GLU A 250 -4.04 2.12 2.31
N ALA A 251 -3.14 2.41 1.37
CA ALA A 251 -1.83 2.95 1.73
C ALA A 251 -1.92 4.29 2.47
N THR A 252 -2.88 5.16 2.09
CA THR A 252 -3.04 6.45 2.80
C THR A 252 -3.63 6.26 4.19
N ALA A 253 -4.62 5.40 4.33
CA ALA A 253 -5.22 5.11 5.63
C ALA A 253 -4.22 4.42 6.57
N THR A 254 -3.40 3.50 6.06
CA THR A 254 -2.31 2.86 6.83
C THR A 254 -1.21 3.84 7.22
N TRP A 255 -0.82 4.75 6.32
CA TRP A 255 0.09 5.83 6.67
C TRP A 255 -0.49 6.73 7.76
N MET A 256 -1.78 7.06 7.69
CA MET A 256 -2.43 7.93 8.67
C MET A 256 -2.56 7.25 10.05
N GLN A 257 -2.88 5.95 10.10
CA GLN A 257 -2.93 5.22 11.38
C GLN A 257 -1.59 5.25 12.09
N ASP A 258 -0.49 5.10 11.34
CA ASP A 258 0.87 5.17 11.86
C ASP A 258 1.24 6.60 12.32
N GLU A 259 0.85 7.66 11.60
CA GLU A 259 1.08 9.05 12.02
C GLU A 259 0.25 9.46 13.25
N VAL A 260 -0.93 8.87 13.47
CA VAL A 260 -1.80 9.15 14.62
C VAL A 260 -1.40 8.34 15.84
N TYR A 261 -1.00 7.07 15.64
CA TYR A 261 -0.64 6.11 16.68
C TYR A 261 0.70 5.42 16.42
N ASP A 262 1.75 6.21 16.25
CA ASP A 262 3.14 5.84 15.97
C ASP A 262 3.70 4.71 16.89
N ASP A 263 3.19 4.55 18.09
CA ASP A 263 3.63 3.52 19.03
C ASP A 263 2.97 2.14 18.83
N VAL A 264 1.97 2.02 17.96
CA VAL A 264 1.31 0.73 17.69
C VAL A 264 2.10 -0.10 16.67
N ASN A 265 2.58 0.51 15.59
CA ASN A 265 3.45 -0.13 14.57
C ASN A 265 2.86 -1.38 13.92
N ASP A 266 1.54 -1.52 13.82
CA ASP A 266 0.87 -2.66 13.20
C ASP A 266 1.08 -2.72 11.68
N GLY A 267 1.17 -1.58 10.99
CA GLY A 267 1.47 -1.50 9.56
C GLY A 267 2.87 -1.97 9.14
N VAL A 268 3.79 -2.24 10.09
CA VAL A 268 5.16 -2.71 9.75
C VAL A 268 5.15 -4.11 9.15
N GLU A 269 4.19 -4.97 9.50
CA GLU A 269 4.09 -6.31 8.91
C GLU A 269 3.73 -6.26 7.42
N ASP A 270 2.97 -5.27 6.98
CA ASP A 270 2.57 -5.10 5.58
C ASP A 270 3.74 -4.74 4.67
N LEU A 271 4.82 -4.18 5.22
CA LEU A 271 6.04 -3.87 4.47
C LEU A 271 6.70 -5.10 3.83
N TYR A 272 6.36 -6.31 4.30
CA TYR A 272 6.97 -7.52 3.75
C TYR A 272 6.70 -7.67 2.25
N ALA A 273 5.52 -7.33 1.74
CA ALA A 273 5.20 -7.41 0.33
C ALA A 273 6.17 -6.54 -0.48
N VAL A 274 6.25 -5.26 -0.16
CA VAL A 274 7.08 -4.26 -0.85
C VAL A 274 8.57 -4.62 -0.80
N PHE A 275 9.09 -5.02 0.37
CA PHE A 275 10.52 -5.32 0.54
C PHE A 275 10.92 -6.70 -0.01
N LYS A 276 10.01 -7.67 -0.10
CA LYS A 276 10.31 -9.01 -0.65
C LYS A 276 10.13 -9.11 -2.15
N SER A 277 9.25 -8.31 -2.72
CA SER A 277 8.94 -8.34 -4.14
C SER A 277 9.07 -6.95 -4.77
N PRO A 278 10.23 -6.26 -4.60
CA PRO A 278 10.44 -4.92 -5.08
C PRO A 278 10.48 -4.83 -6.61
N ASP A 279 10.62 -5.95 -7.28
CA ASP A 279 10.63 -6.16 -8.73
C ASP A 279 9.22 -6.32 -9.33
N THR A 280 8.19 -6.55 -8.51
CA THR A 280 6.79 -6.36 -8.89
C THR A 280 6.42 -4.88 -8.85
N CYS A 281 5.21 -4.49 -9.18
CA CYS A 281 4.84 -3.08 -9.12
C CYS A 281 4.97 -2.54 -7.68
N GLN A 282 5.71 -1.44 -7.49
CA GLN A 282 5.90 -0.82 -6.18
C GLN A 282 4.71 0.04 -5.74
N LEU A 283 3.85 0.47 -6.67
CA LEU A 283 2.65 1.25 -6.38
C LEU A 283 1.43 0.58 -7.02
N ALA A 284 1.22 -0.69 -6.80
CA ALA A 284 0.23 -1.57 -7.38
C ALA A 284 -0.07 -1.35 -8.89
N VAL A 285 -0.38 -2.42 -9.59
CA VAL A 285 -0.59 -2.35 -11.03
C VAL A 285 -1.90 -1.64 -11.33
N GLY A 286 -1.85 -0.73 -12.29
CA GLY A 286 -3.07 -0.10 -12.81
C GLY A 286 -3.19 1.37 -12.45
N GLY A 287 -2.84 1.79 -11.27
CA GLY A 287 -2.88 3.19 -10.82
C GLY A 287 -4.23 3.91 -10.99
N THR A 288 -5.02 3.51 -11.96
CA THR A 288 -6.34 4.06 -12.32
C THR A 288 -7.38 2.97 -12.60
N GLU A 289 -7.06 1.71 -12.40
CA GLU A 289 -7.97 0.59 -12.60
C GLU A 289 -8.00 -0.24 -11.32
N ARG A 290 -9.19 -0.71 -10.93
CA ARG A 290 -9.32 -1.66 -9.82
C ARG A 290 -8.61 -2.96 -10.18
N VAL A 291 -7.76 -3.43 -9.30
CA VAL A 291 -7.02 -4.69 -9.41
C VAL A 291 -7.17 -5.47 -8.11
N GLU A 292 -6.99 -6.78 -8.19
CA GLU A 292 -6.94 -7.59 -6.96
C GLU A 292 -5.68 -7.22 -6.16
N ASP A 293 -5.81 -7.18 -4.84
CA ASP A 293 -4.69 -6.99 -3.93
C ASP A 293 -3.67 -8.12 -4.09
N ASP A 294 -2.43 -7.75 -4.32
CA ASP A 294 -1.30 -8.67 -4.44
C ASP A 294 -0.42 -8.69 -3.16
N GLY A 295 -0.91 -8.11 -2.09
CA GLY A 295 -0.22 -7.94 -0.80
C GLY A 295 0.59 -6.65 -0.70
N HIS A 296 0.47 -5.74 -1.67
CA HIS A 296 1.17 -4.46 -1.65
C HIS A 296 0.32 -3.29 -1.16
N TRP A 297 -1.00 -3.35 -1.27
CA TRP A 297 -1.87 -2.19 -1.01
C TRP A 297 -1.59 -1.51 0.33
N TYR A 298 -1.59 -2.27 1.39
CA TYR A 298 -1.27 -1.75 2.73
C TYR A 298 0.23 -1.38 2.80
N GLY A 299 1.13 -2.27 2.40
CA GLY A 299 2.58 -2.07 2.49
C GLY A 299 3.10 -0.84 1.72
N GLU A 300 2.35 -0.33 0.76
CA GLU A 300 2.68 0.89 0.01
C GLU A 300 2.58 2.16 0.84
N TRP A 301 2.09 2.09 2.09
CA TRP A 301 2.17 3.20 3.03
C TRP A 301 3.60 3.72 3.21
N ILE A 302 4.60 2.88 3.02
CA ILE A 302 6.02 3.27 3.07
C ILE A 302 6.39 4.30 1.98
N PHE A 303 5.71 4.29 0.82
CA PHE A 303 5.88 5.33 -0.18
C PHE A 303 5.33 6.67 0.31
N LEU A 304 4.21 6.66 1.02
CA LEU A 304 3.63 7.87 1.59
C LEU A 304 4.47 8.39 2.77
N ARG A 305 5.04 7.50 3.59
CA ARG A 305 6.06 7.84 4.59
C ARG A 305 7.26 8.52 3.92
N TYR A 306 7.77 7.97 2.82
CA TYR A 306 8.84 8.62 2.05
C TYR A 306 8.45 10.02 1.59
N LEU A 307 7.24 10.20 1.08
CA LEU A 307 6.75 11.51 0.64
C LEU A 307 6.60 12.50 1.80
N SER A 308 5.97 12.07 2.91
CA SER A 308 5.75 12.91 4.08
C SER A 308 7.06 13.37 4.72
N GLU A 309 8.07 12.51 4.81
CA GLU A 309 9.39 12.84 5.35
C GLU A 309 10.18 13.78 4.43
N ARG A 310 10.00 13.71 3.12
CA ARG A 310 10.76 14.52 2.14
C ARG A 310 10.09 15.85 1.80
N TYR A 311 8.75 15.88 1.76
CA TYR A 311 8.00 17.04 1.30
C TYR A 311 7.03 17.59 2.36
N GLY A 312 6.89 16.90 3.50
CA GLY A 312 5.95 17.24 4.58
C GLY A 312 4.59 16.54 4.41
N HIS A 313 3.86 16.38 5.52
CA HIS A 313 2.56 15.71 5.57
C HIS A 313 1.51 16.31 4.60
N ASP A 314 1.58 17.63 4.35
CA ASP A 314 0.71 18.32 3.39
C ASP A 314 0.79 17.74 1.97
N MET A 315 1.86 17.02 1.63
CA MET A 315 2.01 16.37 0.32
C MET A 315 0.94 15.29 0.12
N ILE A 316 0.68 14.47 1.15
CA ILE A 316 -0.29 13.38 1.05
C ILE A 316 -1.70 13.94 0.90
N ARG A 317 -2.04 14.95 1.68
CA ARG A 317 -3.30 15.67 1.51
C ARG A 317 -3.42 16.30 0.12
N ALA A 318 -2.36 16.94 -0.39
CA ALA A 318 -2.35 17.52 -1.72
C ALA A 318 -2.59 16.48 -2.83
N MET A 319 -2.12 15.24 -2.67
CA MET A 319 -2.44 14.16 -3.61
C MET A 319 -3.96 13.91 -3.65
N TRP A 320 -4.61 13.80 -2.50
CA TRP A 320 -6.07 13.64 -2.41
C TRP A 320 -6.84 14.86 -2.92
N GLU A 321 -6.36 16.08 -2.71
CA GLU A 321 -6.93 17.28 -3.34
C GLU A 321 -6.86 17.22 -4.87
N GLN A 322 -5.86 16.54 -5.46
CA GLN A 322 -5.75 16.35 -6.91
C GLN A 322 -6.70 15.25 -7.44
N THR A 323 -7.15 14.29 -6.62
CA THR A 323 -8.10 13.25 -7.08
C THR A 323 -9.42 13.85 -7.58
N VAL A 324 -9.78 15.03 -7.13
CA VAL A 324 -10.97 15.77 -7.63
C VAL A 324 -10.95 15.95 -9.16
N THR A 325 -9.78 15.96 -9.78
CA THR A 325 -9.62 16.22 -11.23
C THR A 325 -8.73 15.21 -11.97
N HIS A 326 -8.00 14.39 -11.24
CA HIS A 326 -7.07 13.39 -11.74
C HIS A 326 -7.36 12.08 -11.02
N ASN A 327 -6.78 10.97 -11.45
CA ASN A 327 -6.91 9.68 -10.76
C ASN A 327 -5.53 9.04 -10.60
N GLY A 328 -5.31 8.31 -9.53
CA GLY A 328 -4.13 7.48 -9.30
C GLY A 328 -2.82 8.25 -9.52
N TYR A 329 -1.96 7.73 -10.38
CA TYR A 329 -0.64 8.32 -10.63
C TYR A 329 -0.69 9.76 -11.16
N ASP A 330 -1.72 10.13 -11.92
CA ASP A 330 -1.86 11.50 -12.44
C ASP A 330 -2.14 12.48 -11.29
N ALA A 331 -2.87 12.07 -10.25
CA ALA A 331 -3.09 12.86 -9.05
C ALA A 331 -1.80 13.05 -8.25
N ILE A 332 -1.02 11.98 -8.08
CA ILE A 332 0.28 12.01 -7.41
C ILE A 332 1.25 12.92 -8.17
N GLU A 333 1.37 12.75 -9.50
CA GLU A 333 2.24 13.58 -10.34
C GLU A 333 1.85 15.06 -10.24
N ALA A 334 0.54 15.38 -10.31
CA ALA A 334 0.07 16.74 -10.19
C ALA A 334 0.41 17.38 -8.84
N ALA A 335 0.35 16.63 -7.75
CA ALA A 335 0.77 17.09 -6.43
C ALA A 335 2.29 17.32 -6.37
N LEU A 336 3.10 16.37 -6.88
CA LEU A 336 4.55 16.45 -6.92
C LEU A 336 5.06 17.62 -7.77
N GLU A 337 4.40 17.92 -8.91
CA GLU A 337 4.71 19.08 -9.73
C GLU A 337 4.60 20.39 -8.94
N THR A 338 3.64 20.51 -8.01
CA THR A 338 3.53 21.70 -7.16
C THR A 338 4.70 21.86 -6.20
N ALA A 339 5.34 20.76 -5.82
CA ALA A 339 6.57 20.73 -5.01
C ALA A 339 7.85 20.88 -5.86
N GLY A 340 7.72 20.93 -7.19
CA GLY A 340 8.83 21.13 -8.12
C GLY A 340 9.63 19.85 -8.41
N THR A 341 9.02 18.68 -8.27
CA THR A 341 9.57 17.35 -8.59
C THR A 341 8.61 16.58 -9.52
N SER A 342 8.88 15.32 -9.78
CA SER A 342 8.05 14.41 -10.57
C SER A 342 7.94 13.04 -9.90
N LEU A 343 6.99 12.23 -10.32
CA LEU A 343 6.85 10.85 -9.84
C LEU A 343 8.10 10.03 -10.16
N GLU A 344 8.67 10.19 -11.37
CA GLU A 344 9.91 9.51 -11.79
C GLU A 344 11.09 9.84 -10.86
N GLU A 345 11.33 11.13 -10.58
CA GLU A 345 12.41 11.54 -9.67
C GLU A 345 12.16 11.07 -8.23
N THR A 346 10.93 11.10 -7.80
CA THR A 346 10.50 10.64 -6.48
C THR A 346 10.68 9.13 -6.32
N LEU A 347 10.25 8.32 -7.28
CA LEU A 347 10.43 6.86 -7.27
C LEU A 347 11.91 6.46 -7.28
N ARG A 348 12.74 7.21 -8.01
CA ARG A 348 14.19 7.02 -7.97
C ARG A 348 14.75 7.21 -6.57
N GLY A 349 14.32 8.25 -5.88
CA GLY A 349 14.71 8.51 -4.49
C GLY A 349 14.16 7.46 -3.53
N PHE A 350 12.91 7.06 -3.70
CA PHE A 350 12.25 6.02 -2.94
C PHE A 350 12.96 4.66 -3.05
N SER A 351 13.34 4.24 -4.27
CA SER A 351 14.10 3.00 -4.47
C SER A 351 15.45 3.02 -3.73
N VAL A 352 16.10 4.17 -3.62
CA VAL A 352 17.32 4.31 -2.81
C VAL A 352 17.01 4.25 -1.32
N ALA A 353 15.90 4.85 -0.89
CA ALA A 353 15.45 4.81 0.52
C ALA A 353 15.10 3.39 0.95
N LEU A 354 14.42 2.59 0.12
CA LEU A 354 14.18 1.17 0.39
C LEU A 354 15.49 0.38 0.58
N LEU A 355 16.49 0.60 -0.27
CA LEU A 355 17.78 -0.06 -0.16
C LEU A 355 18.51 0.30 1.13
N THR A 356 18.47 1.56 1.51
CA THR A 356 19.21 2.09 2.66
C THR A 356 18.41 2.06 3.95
N ARG A 357 17.12 1.85 3.85
CA ARG A 357 16.13 2.02 4.93
C ARG A 357 16.20 3.42 5.55
N ASP A 358 16.35 4.45 4.67
CA ASP A 358 16.44 5.86 5.06
C ASP A 358 15.05 6.43 5.31
N PHE A 359 14.43 5.95 6.40
CA PHE A 359 13.13 6.34 6.95
C PHE A 359 13.25 6.53 8.46
N GLU A 360 12.37 7.29 9.05
CA GLU A 360 12.15 7.24 10.48
C GLU A 360 11.80 5.78 10.85
N GLU A 361 12.37 5.27 11.94
CA GLU A 361 12.25 3.86 12.34
C GLU A 361 12.76 2.79 11.34
N GLY A 362 13.39 3.18 10.24
CA GLY A 362 13.86 2.27 9.20
C GLY A 362 14.76 1.13 9.67
N ASP A 363 15.34 1.23 10.88
CA ASP A 363 16.11 0.12 11.49
C ASP A 363 15.23 -1.08 11.86
N THR A 364 13.91 -0.86 12.05
CA THR A 364 12.91 -1.90 12.33
C THR A 364 12.35 -2.54 11.06
N PHE A 365 12.47 -1.86 9.92
CA PHE A 365 11.89 -2.29 8.65
C PHE A 365 12.64 -3.48 8.03
N PRO A 366 11.98 -4.29 7.20
CA PRO A 366 12.61 -5.38 6.48
C PRO A 366 13.80 -4.89 5.63
N VAL A 367 14.65 -5.81 5.20
CA VAL A 367 15.70 -5.55 4.22
C VAL A 367 15.17 -5.87 2.84
N VAL A 368 15.35 -4.96 1.88
CA VAL A 368 14.92 -5.18 0.51
C VAL A 368 15.59 -6.42 -0.08
N ARG A 369 14.81 -7.26 -0.77
CA ARG A 369 15.32 -8.44 -1.46
C ARG A 369 16.30 -8.02 -2.55
N LEU A 370 17.44 -8.70 -2.57
CA LEU A 370 18.39 -8.57 -3.68
C LEU A 370 18.08 -9.63 -4.73
N GLU A 371 17.99 -9.22 -5.98
CA GLU A 371 17.87 -10.14 -7.13
C GLU A 371 19.13 -11.04 -7.24
N GLY A 372 20.26 -10.53 -6.82
CA GLY A 372 21.48 -11.32 -6.74
C GLY A 372 22.73 -10.49 -6.50
N THR A 373 23.87 -11.15 -6.78
CA THR A 373 25.20 -10.59 -6.58
C THR A 373 26.05 -10.77 -7.83
N ALA A 374 26.63 -9.67 -8.31
CA ALA A 374 27.56 -9.70 -9.44
C ALA A 374 29.00 -9.49 -8.98
N ARG A 375 29.96 -10.24 -9.56
CA ARG A 375 31.38 -10.13 -9.25
C ARG A 375 32.16 -9.57 -10.44
N SER A 376 33.32 -9.00 -10.13
CA SER A 376 34.22 -8.53 -11.16
C SER A 376 34.57 -9.61 -12.18
N GLY A 377 34.34 -9.33 -13.46
CA GLY A 377 34.56 -10.26 -14.58
C GLY A 377 33.35 -11.16 -14.89
N GLU A 378 32.26 -11.05 -14.18
CA GLU A 378 31.02 -11.80 -14.43
C GLU A 378 30.01 -10.95 -15.19
N THR A 379 29.12 -11.62 -15.90
CA THR A 379 27.87 -11.07 -16.42
C THR A 379 26.76 -11.54 -15.50
N PHE A 380 26.00 -10.64 -14.96
CA PHE A 380 24.80 -10.94 -14.20
C PHE A 380 23.57 -10.73 -15.08
N ASN A 381 22.66 -11.69 -15.02
CA ASN A 381 21.36 -11.62 -15.68
C ASN A 381 20.31 -11.81 -14.60
N PRO A 382 19.37 -10.86 -14.41
CA PRO A 382 18.20 -11.09 -13.56
C PRO A 382 17.45 -12.37 -13.99
N VAL A 383 16.79 -13.02 -13.04
CA VAL A 383 16.05 -14.25 -13.30
C VAL A 383 14.72 -13.94 -13.98
N ASP A 384 14.14 -12.82 -13.63
CA ASP A 384 12.88 -12.28 -14.12
C ASP A 384 13.04 -10.81 -14.53
N GLY A 385 11.96 -10.18 -14.97
CA GLY A 385 11.98 -8.78 -15.41
C GLY A 385 11.49 -7.87 -14.30
N VAL A 386 11.85 -6.60 -14.40
CA VAL A 386 11.33 -5.54 -13.53
C VAL A 386 9.95 -5.13 -14.00
N GLY A 387 8.97 -5.19 -13.11
CA GLY A 387 7.60 -4.73 -13.34
C GLY A 387 7.53 -3.22 -13.62
N GLN A 388 6.36 -2.75 -13.98
CA GLN A 388 6.13 -1.31 -14.13
C GLN A 388 6.19 -0.65 -12.74
N ILE A 389 6.86 0.50 -12.62
CA ILE A 389 7.04 1.20 -11.34
C ILE A 389 7.61 0.25 -10.27
N ALA A 390 8.69 -0.42 -10.61
CA ALA A 390 9.34 -1.43 -9.79
C ALA A 390 10.86 -1.32 -9.88
N ALA A 391 11.59 -2.00 -9.02
CA ALA A 391 13.03 -1.98 -9.01
C ALA A 391 13.66 -3.32 -8.64
N ASP A 392 14.70 -3.71 -9.39
CA ASP A 392 15.64 -4.76 -9.00
C ASP A 392 16.84 -4.20 -8.27
N TYR A 393 17.35 -4.95 -7.31
CA TYR A 393 18.53 -4.61 -6.52
C TYR A 393 19.61 -5.66 -6.67
N VAL A 394 20.75 -5.27 -7.23
CA VAL A 394 21.90 -6.17 -7.47
C VAL A 394 23.12 -5.69 -6.69
N GLU A 395 23.66 -6.52 -5.79
CA GLU A 395 24.90 -6.22 -5.09
C GLU A 395 26.10 -6.43 -6.01
N ILE A 396 27.06 -5.49 -5.97
CA ILE A 396 28.32 -5.57 -6.71
C ILE A 396 29.46 -5.88 -5.76
N GLN A 397 30.01 -7.06 -5.84
CA GLN A 397 31.16 -7.47 -5.04
C GLN A 397 32.48 -7.10 -5.73
N ALA A 398 33.08 -5.99 -5.29
CA ALA A 398 34.38 -5.51 -5.74
C ALA A 398 35.13 -4.87 -4.56
N ASP A 399 36.49 -4.98 -4.58
CA ASP A 399 37.39 -4.44 -3.56
C ASP A 399 38.36 -3.37 -4.08
N SER A 400 38.18 -2.98 -5.32
CA SER A 400 39.04 -2.05 -6.04
C SER A 400 38.22 -1.26 -7.07
N ILE A 401 38.91 -0.50 -7.94
CA ILE A 401 38.24 0.21 -9.03
C ILE A 401 37.50 -0.78 -9.94
N VAL A 402 36.22 -0.58 -10.10
CA VAL A 402 35.32 -1.37 -10.95
C VAL A 402 34.63 -0.49 -11.97
N THR A 403 34.48 -0.96 -13.20
CA THR A 403 33.66 -0.32 -14.21
C THR A 403 32.43 -1.20 -14.44
N ILE A 404 31.25 -0.66 -14.16
CA ILE A 404 29.97 -1.28 -14.36
C ILE A 404 29.48 -0.86 -15.73
N SER A 405 29.22 -1.81 -16.60
CA SER A 405 28.61 -1.56 -17.91
C SER A 405 27.15 -1.99 -17.87
N LEU A 406 26.29 -1.04 -18.13
CA LEU A 406 24.84 -1.19 -18.07
C LEU A 406 24.30 -1.28 -19.51
N GLN A 407 23.54 -2.33 -19.78
CA GLN A 407 22.80 -2.45 -21.04
C GLN A 407 21.33 -2.53 -20.65
N SER A 408 20.63 -1.43 -20.82
CA SER A 408 19.20 -1.33 -20.55
C SER A 408 18.52 -0.81 -21.79
N ASP A 409 17.51 -1.50 -22.21
CA ASP A 409 16.64 -1.08 -23.31
C ASP A 409 15.40 -0.38 -22.72
N GLY A 410 15.53 0.83 -22.16
CA GLY A 410 14.44 1.67 -21.60
C GLY A 410 14.34 1.66 -20.08
N LEU A 411 15.07 0.78 -19.37
CA LEU A 411 15.17 0.84 -17.92
C LEU A 411 16.22 1.84 -17.47
N GLU A 412 15.99 2.43 -16.31
CA GLU A 412 16.91 3.40 -15.70
C GLU A 412 17.77 2.75 -14.62
N PRO A 413 19.04 2.42 -14.91
CA PRO A 413 19.94 1.90 -13.91
C PRO A 413 20.60 3.02 -13.11
N LEU A 414 20.64 2.84 -11.80
CA LEU A 414 21.33 3.71 -10.85
C LEU A 414 22.40 2.93 -10.07
N VAL A 415 23.63 3.43 -10.06
CA VAL A 415 24.67 2.84 -9.22
C VAL A 415 24.71 3.56 -7.88
N VAL A 416 24.58 2.79 -6.80
CA VAL A 416 24.52 3.28 -5.43
C VAL A 416 25.68 2.69 -4.63
N ALA A 417 26.52 3.54 -4.04
CA ALA A 417 27.56 3.12 -3.12
C ALA A 417 27.27 3.62 -1.70
N ILE A 418 27.36 2.74 -0.71
CA ILE A 418 27.03 3.04 0.69
C ILE A 418 28.30 3.13 1.53
N LYS A 419 28.38 4.18 2.35
CA LYS A 419 29.41 4.39 3.36
C LYS A 419 28.85 5.03 4.61
N ASN A 420 29.02 4.38 5.76
CA ASN A 420 28.48 4.85 7.05
C ASN A 420 26.98 5.15 6.97
N GLY A 421 26.20 4.28 6.32
CA GLY A 421 24.76 4.46 6.14
C GLY A 421 24.36 5.54 5.12
N THR A 422 25.31 6.23 4.49
CA THR A 422 25.02 7.28 3.51
C THR A 422 25.21 6.74 2.09
N ALA A 423 24.19 6.92 1.25
CA ALA A 423 24.24 6.60 -0.17
C ALA A 423 24.92 7.69 -0.99
N SER A 424 25.76 7.27 -1.92
CA SER A 424 26.32 8.11 -2.98
C SER A 424 25.84 7.57 -4.32
N LEU A 425 25.23 8.42 -5.14
CA LEU A 425 24.67 8.06 -6.42
C LEU A 425 25.65 8.37 -7.54
N PHE A 426 25.79 7.43 -8.47
CA PHE A 426 26.64 7.57 -9.63
C PHE A 426 25.81 7.39 -10.89
N GLU A 427 25.67 8.43 -11.65
CA GLU A 427 25.02 8.38 -12.95
C GLU A 427 25.92 7.76 -14.01
N ALA A 428 25.31 6.98 -14.88
CA ALA A 428 26.02 6.36 -15.99
C ALA A 428 26.40 7.39 -17.05
N TYR A 429 27.69 7.52 -17.37
CA TYR A 429 28.12 8.28 -18.53
C TYR A 429 28.10 7.36 -19.77
N GLY A 430 27.12 7.56 -20.62
CA GLY A 430 26.78 6.58 -21.66
C GLY A 430 26.16 5.32 -21.00
N SER A 431 26.76 4.17 -21.20
CA SER A 431 26.32 2.91 -20.59
C SER A 431 27.33 2.39 -19.54
N GLN A 432 28.14 3.25 -18.94
CA GLN A 432 29.20 2.82 -18.01
C GLN A 432 29.36 3.77 -16.83
N VAL A 433 29.60 3.16 -15.66
CA VAL A 433 29.99 3.86 -14.42
C VAL A 433 31.28 3.26 -13.89
N THR A 434 32.23 4.10 -13.48
CA THR A 434 33.45 3.64 -12.83
C THR A 434 33.49 4.14 -11.38
N VAL A 435 33.60 3.20 -10.44
CA VAL A 435 33.62 3.46 -9.01
C VAL A 435 34.84 2.82 -8.38
N ASP A 436 35.49 3.50 -7.45
CA ASP A 436 36.48 2.89 -6.55
C ASP A 436 35.72 2.24 -5.37
N ALA A 437 35.41 0.96 -5.51
CA ALA A 437 34.67 0.22 -4.51
C ALA A 437 35.41 0.12 -3.16
N SER A 438 36.74 0.29 -3.12
CA SER A 438 37.51 0.28 -1.87
C SER A 438 37.20 1.45 -0.94
N GLU A 439 36.55 2.50 -1.44
CA GLU A 439 36.15 3.66 -0.65
C GLU A 439 34.80 3.48 0.08
N PHE A 440 34.02 2.42 -0.23
CA PHE A 440 32.66 2.17 0.22
C PHE A 440 32.54 0.84 0.96
N GLU A 441 31.48 0.68 1.73
CA GLU A 441 31.16 -0.54 2.47
C GLU A 441 30.42 -1.54 1.58
N SER A 442 29.56 -1.02 0.69
CA SER A 442 28.80 -1.80 -0.28
C SER A 442 28.49 -0.99 -1.53
N LEU A 443 28.24 -1.71 -2.62
CA LEU A 443 27.96 -1.14 -3.93
C LEU A 443 26.82 -1.92 -4.57
N TYR A 444 25.84 -1.20 -5.11
CA TYR A 444 24.64 -1.77 -5.70
C TYR A 444 24.36 -1.16 -7.07
N VAL A 445 23.60 -1.91 -7.85
CA VAL A 445 22.88 -1.39 -9.01
C VAL A 445 21.40 -1.55 -8.72
N ILE A 446 20.65 -0.46 -8.77
CA ILE A 446 19.21 -0.45 -8.79
C ILE A 446 18.79 -0.31 -10.24
N VAL A 447 17.86 -1.14 -10.69
CA VAL A 447 17.31 -1.11 -12.04
C VAL A 447 15.82 -0.86 -11.93
N MET A 448 15.35 0.27 -12.45
CA MET A 448 13.97 0.74 -12.35
C MET A 448 13.28 0.71 -13.71
N ASN A 449 11.96 0.48 -13.71
CA ASN A 449 11.12 0.50 -14.92
C ASN A 449 9.99 1.51 -14.76
#